data_667305b18b0fcfa63213ffa8e4ea6ab4
#
_entry.id   667305b18b0fcfa63213ffa8e4ea6ab4
#
_cell.length_a   1.000
_cell.length_b   1.000
_cell.length_c   1.000
_cell.angle_alpha   90.00
_cell.angle_beta   90.00
_cell.angle_gamma   90.00
#
_symmetry.space_group_name_H-M   'P 1'
#
loop_
_entity.id
_entity.type
_entity.pdbx_description
1 polymer ?
#
loop_
_entity_poly.entity_id
_entity_poly.type
_entity_poly.pdbx_seq_one_letter_code
_entity_poly.pdbx_strand_id
1 'polypeptide(L)'
;MNKRKLVDYTSMYEALNTLMKTELLEVELYFEIGWAVCTRPEKGAAVMAAEHLQASCPESKGFSPRNLRRMREFYRAYADSRELQALALKLGWTQNVAILEGCEGSQERAWYLRAALEHRWTKAELMERIQAGAWLQEGLDELGNTCYTESNTVSAGCLEHEEDPFCVSRQYLSESDGRVCDEGLGEKVRSGGGVPDRL
;
A
#
# COMPACT_ATOMS: atom_id res chain seq x y z
N MET A 1 -17.38 -30.68 -18.23
CA MET A 1 -17.98 -29.37 -17.90
C MET A 1 -17.26 -28.80 -16.70
N ASN A 2 -16.49 -27.73 -16.87
CA ASN A 2 -15.81 -27.07 -15.78
C ASN A 2 -16.84 -26.27 -14.97
N LYS A 3 -17.23 -26.76 -13.79
CA LYS A 3 -18.09 -26.01 -12.86
C LYS A 3 -17.31 -24.82 -12.36
N ARG A 4 -17.64 -23.61 -12.81
CA ARG A 4 -17.09 -22.38 -12.23
C ARG A 4 -17.44 -22.39 -10.74
N LYS A 5 -16.41 -22.35 -9.89
CA LYS A 5 -16.60 -22.22 -8.44
C LYS A 5 -17.37 -20.91 -8.18
N LEU A 6 -18.48 -21.00 -7.51
CA LEU A 6 -19.20 -19.80 -7.07
C LEU A 6 -18.28 -19.06 -6.08
N VAL A 7 -17.93 -17.84 -6.41
CA VAL A 7 -17.13 -16.99 -5.54
C VAL A 7 -18.09 -16.19 -4.66
N ASP A 8 -17.86 -16.22 -3.36
CA ASP A 8 -18.65 -15.44 -2.41
C ASP A 8 -18.03 -14.04 -2.25
N TYR A 9 -18.78 -12.99 -2.54
CA TYR A 9 -18.40 -11.59 -2.43
C TYR A 9 -19.09 -10.86 -1.27
N THR A 10 -19.82 -11.57 -0.41
CA THR A 10 -20.65 -10.97 0.65
C THR A 10 -19.87 -10.02 1.54
N SER A 11 -18.70 -10.43 2.04
CA SER A 11 -17.86 -9.59 2.89
C SER A 11 -17.34 -8.32 2.20
N MET A 12 -17.05 -8.40 0.90
CA MET A 12 -16.68 -7.23 0.10
C MET A 12 -17.87 -6.27 -0.04
N TYR A 13 -19.06 -6.79 -0.29
CA TYR A 13 -20.27 -5.95 -0.41
C TYR A 13 -20.63 -5.27 0.91
N GLU A 14 -20.50 -5.96 2.04
CA GLU A 14 -20.70 -5.36 3.37
C GLU A 14 -19.72 -4.22 3.64
N ALA A 15 -18.44 -4.42 3.31
CA ALA A 15 -17.42 -3.37 3.41
C ALA A 15 -17.76 -2.16 2.53
N LEU A 16 -18.12 -2.39 1.26
CA LEU A 16 -18.52 -1.33 0.34
C LEU A 16 -19.76 -0.56 0.84
N ASN A 17 -20.78 -1.26 1.34
CA ASN A 17 -21.98 -0.65 1.89
C ASN A 17 -21.67 0.21 3.14
N THR A 18 -20.69 -0.19 3.93
CA THR A 18 -20.24 0.57 5.09
C THR A 18 -19.51 1.84 4.65
N LEU A 19 -18.59 1.72 3.68
CA LEU A 19 -17.85 2.85 3.12
C LEU A 19 -18.75 3.91 2.51
N MET A 20 -19.82 3.51 1.81
CA MET A 20 -20.79 4.44 1.20
C MET A 20 -21.60 5.25 2.23
N LYS A 21 -21.55 4.89 3.51
CA LYS A 21 -22.19 5.64 4.60
C LYS A 21 -21.23 6.59 5.32
N THR A 22 -19.95 6.58 4.97
CA THR A 22 -18.93 7.43 5.58
C THR A 22 -18.85 8.78 4.86
N GLU A 23 -18.46 9.81 5.58
CA GLU A 23 -18.23 11.17 5.04
C GLU A 23 -16.75 11.37 4.64
N LEU A 24 -16.18 10.41 3.91
CA LEU A 24 -14.81 10.51 3.40
C LEU A 24 -14.75 11.45 2.19
N LEU A 25 -13.60 12.08 1.99
CA LEU A 25 -13.32 12.80 0.75
C LEU A 25 -13.26 11.83 -0.43
N GLU A 26 -13.54 12.32 -1.65
CA GLU A 26 -13.64 11.47 -2.84
C GLU A 26 -12.45 10.53 -3.02
N VAL A 27 -11.23 11.05 -2.91
CA VAL A 27 -10.01 10.26 -3.13
C VAL A 27 -9.75 9.27 -1.99
N GLU A 28 -10.08 9.64 -0.77
CA GLU A 28 -10.02 8.76 0.40
C GLU A 28 -11.01 7.60 0.24
N LEU A 29 -12.26 7.92 -0.14
CA LEU A 29 -13.28 6.91 -0.42
C LEU A 29 -12.82 5.94 -1.51
N TYR A 30 -12.20 6.44 -2.58
CA TYR A 30 -11.70 5.60 -3.66
C TYR A 30 -10.52 4.71 -3.24
N PHE A 31 -9.69 5.19 -2.32
CA PHE A 31 -8.61 4.39 -1.74
C PHE A 31 -9.18 3.23 -0.90
N GLU A 32 -10.16 3.50 -0.05
CA GLU A 32 -10.81 2.48 0.79
C GLU A 32 -11.64 1.49 -0.04
N ILE A 33 -12.33 1.94 -1.09
CA ILE A 33 -12.97 1.04 -2.06
C ILE A 33 -11.92 0.14 -2.72
N GLY A 34 -10.78 0.70 -3.08
CA GLY A 34 -9.65 -0.06 -3.62
C GLY A 34 -9.18 -1.16 -2.68
N TRP A 35 -9.06 -0.87 -1.39
CA TRP A 35 -8.79 -1.85 -0.35
C TRP A 35 -9.85 -2.96 -0.32
N ALA A 36 -11.13 -2.60 -0.24
CA ALA A 36 -12.22 -3.57 -0.18
C ALA A 36 -12.21 -4.52 -1.40
N VAL A 37 -11.92 -4.00 -2.60
CA VAL A 37 -11.78 -4.82 -3.81
C VAL A 37 -10.52 -5.69 -3.76
N CYS A 38 -9.43 -5.24 -3.14
CA CYS A 38 -8.20 -6.02 -2.97
C CYS A 38 -8.35 -7.21 -2.02
N THR A 39 -9.33 -7.21 -1.12
CA THR A 39 -9.63 -8.38 -0.26
C THR A 39 -10.01 -9.62 -1.09
N ARG A 40 -10.34 -9.42 -2.37
CA ARG A 40 -10.70 -10.48 -3.31
C ARG A 40 -9.69 -10.56 -4.47
N PRO A 41 -8.93 -11.66 -4.57
CA PRO A 41 -7.91 -11.82 -5.61
C PRO A 41 -8.48 -12.09 -7.00
N GLU A 42 -9.77 -12.44 -7.11
CA GLU A 42 -10.39 -12.83 -8.36
C GLU A 42 -10.45 -11.69 -9.37
N LYS A 43 -10.19 -12.00 -10.64
CA LYS A 43 -10.22 -11.02 -11.74
C LYS A 43 -11.57 -10.31 -11.88
N GLY A 44 -12.66 -10.97 -11.48
CA GLY A 44 -14.02 -10.44 -11.53
C GLY A 44 -14.39 -9.49 -10.40
N ALA A 45 -13.61 -9.42 -9.31
CA ALA A 45 -13.96 -8.67 -8.10
C ALA A 45 -14.33 -7.20 -8.38
N ALA A 46 -13.55 -6.50 -9.20
CA ALA A 46 -13.83 -5.11 -9.56
C ALA A 46 -15.13 -4.94 -10.39
N VAL A 47 -15.52 -5.95 -11.16
CA VAL A 47 -16.79 -5.92 -11.91
C VAL A 47 -17.96 -6.13 -10.95
N MET A 48 -17.86 -7.13 -10.08
CA MET A 48 -18.89 -7.43 -9.09
C MET A 48 -19.08 -6.26 -8.09
N ALA A 49 -17.98 -5.63 -7.68
CA ALA A 49 -18.03 -4.43 -6.84
C ALA A 49 -18.72 -3.26 -7.56
N ALA A 50 -18.43 -3.06 -8.86
CA ALA A 50 -19.06 -2.00 -9.65
C ALA A 50 -20.57 -2.23 -9.81
N GLU A 51 -20.99 -3.44 -10.16
CA GLU A 51 -22.40 -3.82 -10.28
C GLU A 51 -23.14 -3.60 -8.95
N HIS A 52 -22.52 -4.03 -7.84
CA HIS A 52 -23.11 -3.83 -6.52
C HIS A 52 -23.28 -2.35 -6.16
N LEU A 53 -22.24 -1.52 -6.34
CA LEU A 53 -22.28 -0.09 -6.04
C LEU A 53 -23.29 0.67 -6.94
N GLN A 54 -23.33 0.33 -8.23
CA GLN A 54 -24.31 0.92 -9.16
C GLN A 54 -25.75 0.57 -8.80
N ALA A 55 -25.98 -0.66 -8.33
CA ALA A 55 -27.30 -1.08 -7.87
C ALA A 55 -27.70 -0.44 -6.53
N SER A 56 -26.73 -0.29 -5.60
CA SER A 56 -27.00 0.25 -4.26
C SER A 56 -27.06 1.78 -4.23
N CYS A 57 -26.31 2.45 -5.12
CA CYS A 57 -26.18 3.92 -5.17
C CYS A 57 -26.30 4.43 -6.61
N PRO A 58 -27.48 4.35 -7.25
CA PRO A 58 -27.65 4.69 -8.67
C PRO A 58 -27.39 6.17 -8.97
N GLU A 59 -27.55 7.05 -8.00
CA GLU A 59 -27.28 8.49 -8.16
C GLU A 59 -25.79 8.83 -8.12
N SER A 60 -24.96 7.92 -7.60
CA SER A 60 -23.51 8.13 -7.49
C SER A 60 -22.81 7.81 -8.80
N LYS A 61 -21.95 8.73 -9.25
CA LYS A 61 -21.16 8.57 -10.47
C LYS A 61 -19.75 8.03 -10.11
N GLY A 62 -19.06 7.43 -11.07
CA GLY A 62 -17.67 7.02 -10.90
C GLY A 62 -17.46 5.53 -10.59
N PHE A 63 -18.51 4.75 -10.39
CA PHE A 63 -18.39 3.32 -10.07
C PHE A 63 -18.48 2.40 -11.30
N SER A 64 -17.82 2.78 -12.39
CA SER A 64 -17.67 1.88 -13.54
C SER A 64 -16.65 0.75 -13.24
N PRO A 65 -16.75 -0.44 -13.87
CA PRO A 65 -15.77 -1.51 -13.68
C PRO A 65 -14.34 -1.10 -14.00
N ARG A 66 -14.14 -0.18 -14.95
CA ARG A 66 -12.83 0.39 -15.26
C ARG A 66 -12.30 1.23 -14.10
N ASN A 67 -13.15 2.07 -13.52
CA ASN A 67 -12.74 2.92 -12.41
C ASN A 67 -12.47 2.12 -11.13
N LEU A 68 -13.26 1.05 -10.85
CA LEU A 68 -12.99 0.14 -9.74
C LEU A 68 -11.64 -0.59 -9.87
N ARG A 69 -11.22 -0.93 -11.11
CA ARG A 69 -9.88 -1.47 -11.35
C ARG A 69 -8.80 -0.43 -11.04
N ARG A 70 -9.01 0.84 -11.42
CA ARG A 70 -8.09 1.94 -11.09
C ARG A 70 -8.00 2.18 -9.59
N MET A 71 -9.12 2.15 -8.86
CA MET A 71 -9.14 2.24 -7.39
C MET A 71 -8.35 1.09 -6.75
N ARG A 72 -8.50 -0.13 -7.25
CA ARG A 72 -7.72 -1.28 -6.79
C ARG A 72 -6.22 -1.11 -7.02
N GLU A 73 -5.81 -0.63 -8.20
CA GLU A 73 -4.41 -0.35 -8.50
C GLU A 73 -3.89 0.85 -7.69
N PHE A 74 -4.72 1.85 -7.41
CA PHE A 74 -4.40 2.98 -6.55
C PHE A 74 -4.06 2.54 -5.13
N TYR A 75 -4.89 1.70 -4.54
CA TYR A 75 -4.60 1.11 -3.24
C TYR A 75 -3.28 0.31 -3.27
N ARG A 76 -3.09 -0.58 -4.25
CA ARG A 76 -1.88 -1.39 -4.38
C ARG A 76 -0.60 -0.57 -4.54
N ALA A 77 -0.70 0.56 -5.22
CA ALA A 77 0.46 1.41 -5.48
C ALA A 77 0.96 2.14 -4.23
N TYR A 78 0.07 2.44 -3.27
CA TYR A 78 0.38 3.34 -2.16
C TYR A 78 0.13 2.75 -0.77
N ALA A 79 -0.47 1.55 -0.65
CA ALA A 79 -0.79 0.93 0.65
C ALA A 79 0.45 0.68 1.53
N ASP A 80 1.58 0.35 0.91
CA ASP A 80 2.82 0.02 1.63
C ASP A 80 3.61 1.25 2.09
N SER A 81 3.24 2.47 1.63
CA SER A 81 3.93 3.70 1.98
C SER A 81 2.98 4.78 2.47
N ARG A 82 2.97 5.02 3.77
CA ARG A 82 2.16 6.08 4.39
C ARG A 82 2.45 7.47 3.83
N GLU A 83 3.71 7.74 3.49
CA GLU A 83 4.12 9.02 2.92
C GLU A 83 3.49 9.21 1.54
N LEU A 84 3.63 8.23 0.64
CA LEU A 84 3.06 8.29 -0.70
C LEU A 84 1.54 8.33 -0.67
N GLN A 85 0.91 7.56 0.21
CA GLN A 85 -0.53 7.62 0.44
C GLN A 85 -0.97 9.04 0.82
N ALA A 86 -0.29 9.67 1.80
CA ALA A 86 -0.64 11.00 2.25
C ALA A 86 -0.46 12.08 1.16
N LEU A 87 0.50 11.92 0.25
CA LEU A 87 0.66 12.78 -0.92
C LEU A 87 -0.45 12.54 -1.96
N ALA A 88 -0.72 11.29 -2.28
CA ALA A 88 -1.73 10.92 -3.25
C ALA A 88 -3.14 11.36 -2.85
N LEU A 89 -3.48 11.29 -1.55
CA LEU A 89 -4.78 11.75 -1.03
C LEU A 89 -4.98 13.28 -1.12
N LYS A 90 -3.90 14.06 -1.24
CA LYS A 90 -3.97 15.53 -1.44
C LYS A 90 -4.22 15.95 -2.89
N LEU A 91 -4.01 15.03 -3.84
CA LEU A 91 -4.25 15.28 -5.27
C LEU A 91 -5.66 14.85 -5.67
N GLY A 92 -6.19 15.47 -6.74
CA GLY A 92 -7.46 15.06 -7.32
C GLY A 92 -7.40 13.66 -7.96
N TRP A 93 -8.55 12.97 -8.01
CA TRP A 93 -8.63 11.62 -8.59
C TRP A 93 -8.05 11.51 -10.00
N THR A 94 -8.36 12.49 -10.85
CA THR A 94 -7.91 12.47 -12.26
C THR A 94 -6.41 12.64 -12.41
N GLN A 95 -5.74 13.35 -11.50
CA GLN A 95 -4.29 13.48 -11.45
C GLN A 95 -3.66 12.17 -10.96
N ASN A 96 -4.20 11.56 -9.91
CA ASN A 96 -3.76 10.25 -9.44
C ASN A 96 -3.86 9.18 -10.53
N VAL A 97 -4.94 9.16 -11.30
CA VAL A 97 -5.09 8.26 -12.44
C VAL A 97 -4.02 8.52 -13.51
N ALA A 98 -3.70 9.78 -13.80
CA ALA A 98 -2.66 10.11 -14.78
C ALA A 98 -1.28 9.59 -14.35
N ILE A 99 -0.93 9.73 -13.06
CA ILE A 99 0.32 9.20 -12.51
C ILE A 99 0.34 7.66 -12.54
N LEU A 100 -0.76 7.00 -12.14
CA LEU A 100 -0.86 5.54 -12.15
C LEU A 100 -0.72 4.93 -13.54
N GLU A 101 -1.32 5.57 -14.56
CA GLU A 101 -1.30 5.08 -15.94
C GLU A 101 -0.03 5.49 -16.68
N GLY A 102 0.65 6.57 -16.27
CA GLY A 102 1.81 7.14 -16.95
C GLY A 102 3.16 6.78 -16.33
N CYS A 103 3.21 6.30 -15.09
CA CYS A 103 4.45 6.03 -14.36
C CYS A 103 4.54 4.56 -13.95
N GLU A 104 5.67 3.91 -14.19
CA GLU A 104 5.87 2.50 -13.86
C GLU A 104 6.45 2.30 -12.46
N GLY A 105 7.43 3.13 -12.08
CA GLY A 105 8.19 3.00 -10.84
C GLY A 105 7.55 3.73 -9.63
N SER A 106 7.79 3.23 -8.41
CA SER A 106 7.34 3.89 -7.18
C SER A 106 8.07 5.22 -6.94
N GLN A 107 9.37 5.31 -7.27
CA GLN A 107 10.16 6.53 -7.15
C GLN A 107 9.70 7.61 -8.13
N GLU A 108 9.44 7.23 -9.38
CA GLU A 108 8.88 8.11 -10.39
C GLU A 108 7.52 8.66 -9.94
N ARG A 109 6.61 7.81 -9.46
CA ARG A 109 5.32 8.22 -8.90
C ARG A 109 5.48 9.18 -7.72
N ALA A 110 6.42 8.90 -6.82
CA ALA A 110 6.71 9.75 -5.67
C ALA A 110 7.14 11.15 -6.10
N TRP A 111 8.01 11.23 -7.11
CA TRP A 111 8.46 12.51 -7.65
C TRP A 111 7.30 13.30 -8.28
N TYR A 112 6.49 12.66 -9.16
CA TYR A 112 5.35 13.36 -9.77
C TYR A 112 4.28 13.76 -8.75
N LEU A 113 4.06 12.99 -7.68
CA LEU A 113 3.14 13.38 -6.59
C LEU A 113 3.62 14.65 -5.90
N ARG A 114 4.92 14.73 -5.54
CA ARG A 114 5.51 15.91 -4.89
C ARG A 114 5.50 17.11 -5.83
N ALA A 115 6.01 16.96 -7.05
CA ALA A 115 6.07 18.03 -8.03
C ALA A 115 4.67 18.58 -8.39
N ALA A 116 3.68 17.72 -8.57
CA ALA A 116 2.30 18.14 -8.84
C ALA A 116 1.67 18.93 -7.70
N LEU A 117 1.99 18.59 -6.44
CA LEU A 117 1.53 19.33 -5.26
C LEU A 117 2.25 20.67 -5.12
N GLU A 118 3.56 20.68 -5.29
CA GLU A 118 4.41 21.88 -5.14
C GLU A 118 4.07 22.94 -6.18
N HIS A 119 4.04 22.52 -7.45
CA HIS A 119 3.77 23.41 -8.57
C HIS A 119 2.28 23.58 -8.89
N ARG A 120 1.41 22.89 -8.16
CA ARG A 120 -0.05 22.92 -8.36
C ARG A 120 -0.48 22.63 -9.79
N TRP A 121 0.19 21.67 -10.44
CA TRP A 121 -0.10 21.30 -11.81
C TRP A 121 -1.54 20.88 -12.01
N THR A 122 -2.14 21.35 -13.07
CA THR A 122 -3.41 20.82 -13.56
C THR A 122 -3.20 19.41 -14.13
N LYS A 123 -4.29 18.67 -14.34
CA LYS A 123 -4.21 17.35 -14.98
C LYS A 123 -3.49 17.42 -16.33
N ALA A 124 -3.75 18.48 -17.14
CA ALA A 124 -3.16 18.63 -18.46
C ALA A 124 -1.66 18.84 -18.40
N GLU A 125 -1.18 19.76 -17.56
CA GLU A 125 0.24 20.01 -17.32
C GLU A 125 0.96 18.77 -16.79
N LEU A 126 0.35 18.07 -15.84
CA LEU A 126 0.90 16.82 -15.31
C LEU A 126 1.06 15.76 -16.40
N MET A 127 0.06 15.57 -17.26
CA MET A 127 0.15 14.62 -18.37
C MET A 127 1.23 15.01 -19.38
N GLU A 128 1.37 16.30 -19.70
CA GLU A 128 2.43 16.81 -20.57
C GLU A 128 3.82 16.53 -19.98
N ARG A 129 4.02 16.79 -18.67
CA ARG A 129 5.27 16.51 -17.97
C ARG A 129 5.61 15.02 -17.91
N ILE A 130 4.62 14.16 -17.68
CA ILE A 130 4.79 12.71 -17.73
C ILE A 130 5.21 12.27 -19.13
N GLN A 131 4.56 12.77 -20.19
CA GLN A 131 4.89 12.44 -21.57
C GLN A 131 6.28 12.97 -21.99
N ALA A 132 6.69 14.12 -21.48
CA ALA A 132 8.02 14.68 -21.70
C ALA A 132 9.13 13.96 -20.91
N GLY A 133 8.76 13.07 -19.96
CA GLY A 133 9.73 12.37 -19.12
C GLY A 133 10.47 13.30 -18.16
N ALA A 134 9.79 14.31 -17.59
CA ALA A 134 10.39 15.30 -16.71
C ALA A 134 11.12 14.68 -15.52
N TRP A 135 10.64 13.56 -14.99
CA TRP A 135 11.32 12.75 -13.96
C TRP A 135 12.78 12.38 -14.34
N LEU A 136 13.03 12.02 -15.61
CA LEU A 136 14.37 11.64 -16.07
C LEU A 136 15.31 12.84 -16.18
N GLN A 137 14.78 14.04 -16.37
CA GLN A 137 15.56 15.26 -16.55
C GLN A 137 15.82 15.98 -15.21
N GLU A 138 14.79 16.08 -14.38
CA GLU A 138 14.84 16.84 -13.12
C GLU A 138 14.94 15.94 -11.89
N GLY A 139 14.28 14.78 -11.89
CA GLY A 139 14.21 13.88 -10.73
C GLY A 139 15.50 13.11 -10.46
N LEU A 140 16.32 12.84 -11.47
CA LEU A 140 17.61 12.16 -11.29
C LEU A 140 18.68 13.12 -10.75
N ASP A 141 18.58 14.41 -11.05
CA ASP A 141 19.50 15.42 -10.54
C ASP A 141 19.33 15.62 -9.03
N GLU A 142 18.11 15.53 -8.52
CA GLU A 142 17.83 15.58 -7.07
C GLU A 142 18.36 14.35 -6.32
N LEU A 143 18.23 13.15 -6.89
CA LEU A 143 18.78 11.92 -6.30
C LEU A 143 20.31 11.88 -6.38
N GLY A 144 20.91 12.44 -7.41
CA GLY A 144 22.35 12.59 -7.56
C GLY A 144 22.96 13.53 -6.52
N ASN A 145 22.28 14.60 -6.18
CA ASN A 145 22.73 15.57 -5.18
C ASN A 145 22.61 15.04 -3.74
N THR A 146 21.64 14.18 -3.46
CA THR A 146 21.47 13.59 -2.12
C THR A 146 22.58 12.57 -1.79
N CYS A 147 23.15 11.91 -2.79
CA CYS A 147 24.26 10.97 -2.59
C CYS A 147 25.62 11.63 -2.36
N TYR A 148 25.78 12.92 -2.74
CA TYR A 148 27.07 13.61 -2.61
C TYR A 148 27.21 14.39 -1.28
N THR A 149 26.13 14.59 -0.51
CA THR A 149 26.20 15.31 0.76
C THR A 149 26.50 14.43 1.98
N GLU A 150 26.43 13.09 1.86
CA GLU A 150 26.74 12.18 2.97
C GLU A 150 28.21 11.71 3.02
N SER A 151 29.08 12.07 2.05
CA SER A 151 30.45 11.52 1.98
C SER A 151 31.57 12.49 2.38
N ASN A 152 31.30 13.70 2.84
CA ASN A 152 32.40 14.64 3.14
C ASN A 152 32.15 15.54 4.35
N THR A 153 31.92 14.97 5.54
CA THR A 153 32.28 15.62 6.80
C THR A 153 32.54 14.59 7.89
N VAL A 154 33.70 13.92 7.80
CA VAL A 154 34.39 13.45 9.00
C VAL A 154 35.53 14.40 9.25
N SER A 155 35.27 15.45 10.01
CA SER A 155 36.31 16.17 10.73
C SER A 155 35.71 16.93 11.92
N ALA A 156 35.99 16.37 13.10
CA ALA A 156 36.23 16.97 14.38
C ALA A 156 35.54 18.31 14.75
N GLY A 157 34.72 18.24 15.78
CA GLY A 157 34.29 19.40 16.56
C GLY A 157 33.16 19.07 17.49
N CYS A 158 33.48 18.69 18.75
CA CYS A 158 32.55 18.68 19.86
C CYS A 158 31.92 20.05 20.05
N LEU A 159 30.64 20.15 20.37
CA LEU A 159 30.09 20.73 21.59
C LEU A 159 28.64 21.18 21.42
N GLU A 160 27.87 20.73 22.42
CA GLU A 160 26.71 21.39 23.05
C GLU A 160 25.32 21.31 22.38
N HIS A 161 24.53 20.45 22.98
CA HIS A 161 23.15 20.58 23.46
C HIS A 161 22.24 21.65 22.81
N GLU A 162 21.22 21.16 22.14
CA GLU A 162 19.87 21.70 22.37
C GLU A 162 18.85 20.57 22.17
N GLU A 163 17.98 20.40 23.16
CA GLU A 163 17.02 19.32 23.28
C GLU A 163 15.87 19.51 22.30
N ASP A 164 15.74 18.60 21.33
CA ASP A 164 14.58 18.50 20.47
C ASP A 164 13.51 17.60 21.14
N PRO A 165 12.33 18.12 21.53
CA PRO A 165 11.35 17.37 22.31
C PRO A 165 10.45 16.42 21.49
N PHE A 166 10.86 15.98 20.28
CA PHE A 166 10.02 15.15 19.42
C PHE A 166 10.66 13.83 18.95
N CYS A 167 11.62 13.31 19.70
CA CYS A 167 12.11 11.95 19.49
C CYS A 167 11.27 10.94 20.29
N VAL A 168 10.09 10.61 19.82
CA VAL A 168 9.32 9.49 20.36
C VAL A 168 9.94 8.20 19.86
N SER A 169 10.70 7.60 20.75
CA SER A 169 11.28 6.26 20.60
C SER A 169 10.21 5.25 20.22
N ARG A 170 10.23 4.84 18.99
CA ARG A 170 9.45 3.69 18.52
C ARG A 170 10.22 2.42 18.87
N GLN A 171 10.02 1.92 20.10
CA GLN A 171 10.44 0.57 20.45
C GLN A 171 9.59 -0.42 19.62
N TYR A 172 10.24 -1.00 18.62
CA TYR A 172 9.76 -2.20 17.97
C TYR A 172 9.94 -3.37 18.94
N LEU A 173 8.84 -3.85 19.50
CA LEU A 173 8.77 -5.18 20.08
C LEU A 173 8.79 -6.18 18.91
N SER A 174 9.96 -6.71 18.63
CA SER A 174 10.10 -7.92 17.84
C SER A 174 9.89 -9.11 18.79
N GLU A 175 8.71 -9.64 18.83
CA GLU A 175 8.51 -11.00 19.31
C GLU A 175 8.99 -11.94 18.22
N SER A 176 10.22 -12.38 18.39
CA SER A 176 10.81 -13.46 17.64
C SER A 176 10.27 -14.79 18.17
N ASP A 177 9.65 -15.56 17.29
CA ASP A 177 9.36 -16.97 17.46
C ASP A 177 10.62 -17.73 17.87
N GLY A 178 10.62 -18.19 19.12
CA GLY A 178 11.63 -19.09 19.65
C GLY A 178 11.47 -20.49 19.07
N ARG A 179 12.28 -20.82 18.05
CA ARG A 179 12.62 -22.21 17.74
C ARG A 179 13.86 -22.58 18.54
N VAL A 180 13.62 -23.29 19.62
CA VAL A 180 14.67 -23.99 20.36
C VAL A 180 15.10 -25.20 19.53
N CYS A 181 16.33 -25.17 19.04
CA CYS A 181 17.02 -26.36 18.58
C CYS A 181 17.57 -27.07 19.83
N ASP A 182 16.97 -28.21 20.16
CA ASP A 182 17.47 -29.11 21.18
C ASP A 182 18.48 -30.06 20.53
N GLU A 183 19.77 -29.81 20.79
CA GLU A 183 20.84 -30.78 20.53
C GLU A 183 21.02 -31.64 21.77
N GLY A 184 20.97 -32.95 21.51
CA GLY A 184 20.95 -34.02 22.48
C GLY A 184 22.14 -34.11 23.38
N LEU A 185 21.90 -34.85 24.44
CA LEU A 185 22.89 -35.82 24.99
C LEU A 185 22.12 -36.89 25.77
N GLY A 186 22.45 -38.11 25.46
CA GLY A 186 21.80 -39.29 25.93
C GLY A 186 21.99 -39.57 27.42
N GLU A 187 21.14 -40.38 27.92
CA GLU A 187 21.56 -41.46 28.83
C GLU A 187 20.51 -42.59 28.92
N LYS A 188 21.01 -43.80 28.77
CA LYS A 188 20.33 -45.07 28.99
C LYS A 188 19.90 -45.19 30.42
N VAL A 189 18.69 -45.68 30.72
CA VAL A 189 18.49 -46.71 31.77
C VAL A 189 17.30 -47.60 31.42
N ARG A 190 17.50 -48.84 31.64
CA ARG A 190 16.75 -50.08 31.40
C ARG A 190 15.51 -50.26 32.28
N SER A 191 14.79 -51.23 31.79
CA SER A 191 13.89 -52.19 32.50
C SER A 191 12.47 -51.65 32.78
N GLY A 192 11.46 -52.37 32.55
CA GLY A 192 11.14 -53.75 32.47
C GLY A 192 9.63 -53.90 32.49
N GLY A 193 9.16 -54.83 31.73
CA GLY A 193 8.14 -55.77 32.16
C GLY A 193 6.67 -55.37 32.07
N GLY A 194 5.93 -56.18 31.33
CA GLY A 194 4.56 -56.48 31.69
C GLY A 194 3.51 -56.36 30.58
N VAL A 195 3.44 -57.37 29.74
CA VAL A 195 2.16 -57.85 29.19
C VAL A 195 1.51 -58.76 30.27
N PRO A 196 0.21 -58.80 30.45
CA PRO A 196 -0.66 -59.49 29.54
C PRO A 196 -2.13 -58.99 29.44
N ASP A 197 -2.68 -59.24 28.28
CA ASP A 197 -3.82 -60.10 27.96
C ASP A 197 -5.25 -59.74 28.47
N ARG A 198 -6.18 -59.80 27.49
CA ARG A 198 -7.60 -60.16 27.57
C ARG A 198 -8.61 -59.21 28.23
N LEU A 199 -9.55 -58.73 27.57
CA LEU A 199 -10.78 -59.29 26.94
C LEU A 199 -11.37 -58.23 25.99
#